data_d223faa316c265fcd72b384c1e695dd4
#
_entry.id   d223faa316c265fcd72b384c1e695dd4
#
_cell.length_a   1.000
_cell.length_b   1.000
_cell.length_c   1.000
_cell.angle_alpha   90.00
_cell.angle_beta   90.00
_cell.angle_gamma   90.00
#
_symmetry.space_group_name_H-M   'P 1'
#
loop_
_entity.id
_entity.type
_entity.pdbx_description
1 polymer ?
#
loop_
_entity_poly.entity_id
_entity_poly.type
_entity_poly.pdbx_seq_one_letter_code
_entity_poly.pdbx_strand_id
1 'polypeptide(L)'
;MLFRSDLDLEPALTTYYQKHLTDGTFVSWLAVDGERIIGTSGMSFVEKPPYYSNPTGKIGLLSSMYTHPDYRRQGIARKLLDCVVEEARACGCGAVWITASEMGVLLYTAYGFEKNGRFLQYVL
;
A
#
# COMPACT_ATOMS: atom_id res chain seq x y z
N MET A 1 14.76 3.57 0.48
CA MET A 1 14.81 2.15 0.85
C MET A 1 16.21 1.59 0.64
N LEU A 2 16.75 0.95 1.66
CA LEU A 2 18.04 0.29 1.54
C LEU A 2 17.84 -1.14 1.04
N PHE A 3 18.57 -1.49 -0.02
CA PHE A 3 18.58 -2.85 -0.55
C PHE A 3 19.84 -3.57 -0.09
N ARG A 4 19.66 -4.76 0.46
CA ARG A 4 20.77 -5.66 0.74
C ARG A 4 20.88 -6.63 -0.44
N SER A 5 21.83 -6.36 -1.32
CA SER A 5 22.02 -7.16 -2.53
C SER A 5 22.51 -8.59 -2.24
N ASP A 6 23.03 -8.81 -1.02
CA ASP A 6 23.46 -10.13 -0.55
C ASP A 6 22.31 -11.00 0.00
N LEU A 7 21.10 -10.44 0.10
CA LEU A 7 19.94 -11.12 0.66
C LEU A 7 18.91 -11.41 -0.42
N ASP A 8 18.63 -12.70 -0.63
CA ASP A 8 17.56 -13.12 -1.53
C ASP A 8 16.24 -13.14 -0.79
N LEU A 9 15.36 -12.17 -1.10
CA LEU A 9 14.03 -12.04 -0.51
C LEU A 9 12.96 -12.82 -1.25
N GLU A 10 13.24 -13.39 -2.41
CA GLU A 10 12.23 -14.03 -3.25
C GLU A 10 11.47 -15.14 -2.53
N PRO A 11 12.13 -16.08 -1.80
CA PRO A 11 11.39 -17.12 -1.07
C PRO A 11 10.45 -16.56 -0.02
N ALA A 12 10.88 -15.57 0.74
CA ALA A 12 10.05 -14.94 1.77
C ALA A 12 8.88 -14.19 1.16
N LEU A 13 9.09 -13.45 0.08
CA LEU A 13 8.04 -12.74 -0.64
C LEU A 13 7.00 -13.70 -1.23
N THR A 14 7.46 -14.79 -1.84
CA THR A 14 6.57 -15.81 -2.41
C THR A 14 5.68 -16.40 -1.33
N THR A 15 6.25 -16.78 -0.20
CA THR A 15 5.50 -17.34 0.94
C THR A 15 4.47 -16.34 1.45
N TYR A 16 4.87 -15.08 1.61
CA TYR A 16 3.98 -14.02 2.06
C TYR A 16 2.77 -13.85 1.14
N TYR A 17 3.01 -13.69 -0.16
CA TYR A 17 1.92 -13.44 -1.11
C TYR A 17 1.02 -14.65 -1.30
N GLN A 18 1.57 -15.88 -1.31
CA GLN A 18 0.76 -17.09 -1.38
C GLN A 18 -0.22 -17.19 -0.23
N LYS A 19 0.22 -16.86 0.99
CA LYS A 19 -0.64 -16.89 2.17
C LYS A 19 -1.66 -15.77 2.14
N HIS A 20 -1.19 -14.54 1.99
CA HIS A 20 -2.02 -13.35 2.24
C HIS A 20 -2.95 -13.01 1.09
N LEU A 21 -2.59 -13.31 -0.14
CA LEU A 21 -3.53 -13.21 -1.26
C LEU A 21 -4.64 -14.25 -1.16
N THR A 22 -4.31 -15.44 -0.66
CA THR A 22 -5.29 -16.54 -0.51
C THR A 22 -6.28 -16.26 0.61
N ASP A 23 -5.81 -15.75 1.75
CA ASP A 23 -6.68 -15.50 2.91
C ASP A 23 -7.33 -14.11 2.92
N GLY A 24 -7.05 -13.28 1.92
CA GLY A 24 -7.64 -11.95 1.78
C GLY A 24 -7.03 -10.87 2.67
N THR A 25 -5.91 -11.14 3.35
CA THR A 25 -5.23 -10.14 4.18
C THR A 25 -4.29 -9.24 3.39
N PHE A 26 -4.10 -9.52 2.12
CA PHE A 26 -3.42 -8.65 1.17
C PHE A 26 -4.23 -8.59 -0.12
N VAL A 27 -4.43 -7.38 -0.64
CA VAL A 27 -5.07 -7.16 -1.93
C VAL A 27 -4.15 -6.36 -2.84
N SER A 28 -4.28 -6.58 -4.14
CA SER A 28 -3.50 -5.86 -5.13
C SER A 28 -4.41 -5.41 -6.28
N TRP A 29 -4.21 -4.19 -6.71
CA TRP A 29 -4.87 -3.64 -7.89
C TRP A 29 -3.82 -3.38 -8.96
N LEU A 30 -4.15 -3.75 -10.19
CA LEU A 30 -3.24 -3.62 -11.32
C LEU A 30 -3.86 -2.70 -12.37
N ALA A 31 -3.05 -1.81 -12.92
CA ALA A 31 -3.40 -1.09 -14.14
C ALA A 31 -2.76 -1.81 -15.32
N VAL A 32 -3.55 -2.10 -16.34
CA VAL A 32 -3.08 -2.84 -17.50
C VAL A 32 -3.35 -2.07 -18.79
N ASP A 33 -2.44 -2.21 -19.74
CA ASP A 33 -2.60 -1.75 -21.11
C ASP A 33 -2.45 -2.98 -22.01
N GLY A 34 -3.59 -3.50 -22.50
CA GLY A 34 -3.60 -4.80 -23.17
C GLY A 34 -3.15 -5.90 -22.21
N GLU A 35 -2.07 -6.60 -22.56
CA GLU A 35 -1.47 -7.64 -21.72
C GLU A 35 -0.35 -7.12 -20.81
N ARG A 36 -0.03 -5.82 -20.90
CA ARG A 36 1.08 -5.22 -20.16
C ARG A 36 0.59 -4.61 -18.85
N ILE A 37 1.24 -4.98 -17.75
CA ILE A 37 1.01 -4.33 -16.45
C ILE A 37 1.80 -3.03 -16.43
N ILE A 38 1.10 -1.91 -16.26
CA ILE A 38 1.70 -0.57 -16.29
C ILE A 38 1.67 0.13 -14.94
N GLY A 39 0.94 -0.41 -13.98
CA GLY A 39 0.89 0.12 -12.63
C GLY A 39 0.41 -0.91 -11.64
N THR A 40 0.82 -0.75 -10.40
CA THR A 40 0.46 -1.66 -9.31
C THR A 40 0.16 -0.87 -8.05
N SER A 41 -0.65 -1.48 -7.19
CA SER A 41 -0.81 -1.08 -5.80
C SER A 41 -1.01 -2.33 -4.95
N GLY A 42 -0.62 -2.26 -3.69
CA GLY A 42 -0.83 -3.35 -2.76
C GLY A 42 -1.24 -2.82 -1.41
N MET A 43 -2.05 -3.59 -0.69
CA MET A 43 -2.49 -3.20 0.64
C MET A 43 -2.60 -4.42 1.53
N SER A 44 -1.94 -4.36 2.69
CA SER A 44 -2.06 -5.35 3.76
C SER A 44 -3.11 -4.86 4.76
N PHE A 45 -3.94 -5.75 5.26
CA PHE A 45 -4.87 -5.43 6.33
C PHE A 45 -4.27 -5.81 7.67
N VAL A 46 -4.25 -4.85 8.61
CA VAL A 46 -3.73 -5.03 9.95
C VAL A 46 -4.84 -4.71 10.95
N GLU A 47 -4.96 -5.54 11.97
CA GLU A 47 -5.88 -5.28 13.07
C GLU A 47 -5.09 -4.90 14.31
N LYS A 48 -5.52 -3.80 14.94
CA LYS A 48 -5.03 -3.34 16.23
C LYS A 48 -6.20 -3.29 17.20
N PRO A 49 -5.96 -3.24 18.52
CA PRO A 49 -7.06 -2.96 19.43
C PRO A 49 -7.77 -1.66 19.05
N PRO A 50 -9.10 -1.63 19.11
CA PRO A 50 -9.86 -0.42 18.80
C PRO A 50 -9.41 0.77 19.66
N TYR A 51 -9.42 1.95 19.08
CA TYR A 51 -9.07 3.19 19.76
C TYR A 51 -9.93 4.34 19.23
N TYR A 52 -9.91 5.49 19.90
CA TYR A 52 -10.86 6.57 19.64
C TYR A 52 -10.92 7.01 18.18
N SER A 53 -9.78 7.24 17.54
CA SER A 53 -9.75 7.69 16.15
C SER A 53 -9.96 6.57 15.14
N ASN A 54 -9.96 5.31 15.58
CA ASN A 54 -10.23 4.14 14.75
C ASN A 54 -10.94 3.05 15.55
N PRO A 55 -12.27 3.15 15.69
CA PRO A 55 -13.02 2.21 16.53
C PRO A 55 -13.00 0.76 16.06
N THR A 56 -12.72 0.49 14.80
CA THR A 56 -12.58 -0.89 14.30
C THR A 56 -11.21 -1.48 14.56
N GLY A 57 -10.20 -0.64 14.77
CA GLY A 57 -8.81 -1.07 14.88
C GLY A 57 -8.18 -1.53 13.57
N LYS A 58 -8.95 -1.60 12.49
CA LYS A 58 -8.44 -2.04 11.19
C LYS A 58 -7.75 -0.93 10.44
N ILE A 59 -6.62 -1.27 9.84
CA ILE A 59 -5.79 -0.35 9.05
C ILE A 59 -5.40 -1.04 7.76
N GLY A 60 -5.49 -0.32 6.64
CA GLY A 60 -4.90 -0.73 5.38
C GLY A 60 -3.49 -0.15 5.27
N LEU A 61 -2.48 -1.01 5.18
CA LEU A 61 -1.10 -0.60 4.93
C LEU A 61 -0.84 -0.65 3.44
N LEU A 62 -0.75 0.52 2.82
CA LEU A 62 -0.50 0.66 1.40
C LEU A 62 0.97 0.41 1.09
N SER A 63 1.22 -0.38 0.04
CA SER A 63 2.56 -0.73 -0.41
C SER A 63 2.57 -0.99 -1.91
N SER A 64 3.75 -1.21 -2.47
CA SER A 64 3.92 -1.63 -3.86
C SER A 64 3.26 -0.69 -4.88
N MET A 65 3.17 0.60 -4.55
CA MET A 65 2.67 1.62 -5.47
C MET A 65 3.72 1.88 -6.56
N TYR A 66 3.35 1.59 -7.79
CA TYR A 66 4.24 1.78 -8.93
C TYR A 66 3.45 2.15 -10.18
N THR A 67 3.97 3.06 -10.96
CA THR A 67 3.49 3.38 -12.30
C THR A 67 4.67 3.37 -13.25
N HIS A 68 4.53 2.65 -14.36
CA HIS A 68 5.56 2.59 -15.39
C HIS A 68 5.87 4.00 -15.90
N PRO A 69 7.17 4.36 -16.09
CA PRO A 69 7.57 5.72 -16.47
C PRO A 69 6.86 6.28 -17.69
N ASP A 70 6.59 5.43 -18.69
CA ASP A 70 5.92 5.86 -19.93
C ASP A 70 4.44 6.21 -19.73
N TYR A 71 3.88 5.86 -18.59
CA TYR A 71 2.46 6.07 -18.26
C TYR A 71 2.26 7.06 -17.11
N ARG A 72 3.31 7.71 -16.65
CA ARG A 72 3.23 8.68 -15.57
C ARG A 72 2.52 9.96 -16.03
N ARG A 73 1.98 10.72 -15.06
CA ARG A 73 1.25 11.97 -15.29
C ARG A 73 -0.05 11.80 -16.08
N GLN A 74 -0.62 10.59 -16.06
CA GLN A 74 -1.92 10.28 -16.68
C GLN A 74 -3.01 9.95 -15.67
N GLY A 75 -2.74 10.14 -14.39
CA GLY A 75 -3.71 9.89 -13.33
C GLY A 75 -3.86 8.43 -12.92
N ILE A 76 -2.96 7.54 -13.36
CA ILE A 76 -3.04 6.10 -13.06
C ILE A 76 -2.85 5.84 -11.56
N ALA A 77 -1.84 6.47 -10.94
CA ALA A 77 -1.60 6.32 -9.51
C ALA A 77 -2.82 6.76 -8.69
N ARG A 78 -3.45 7.87 -9.07
CA ARG A 78 -4.66 8.34 -8.39
C ARG A 78 -5.81 7.36 -8.51
N LYS A 79 -6.01 6.75 -9.68
CA LYS A 79 -7.04 5.72 -9.87
C LYS A 79 -6.76 4.48 -9.05
N LEU A 80 -5.49 4.07 -8.96
CA LEU A 80 -5.10 2.94 -8.10
C LEU A 80 -5.34 3.27 -6.62
N LEU A 81 -5.05 4.49 -6.19
CA LEU A 81 -5.38 4.94 -4.83
C LEU A 81 -6.89 4.91 -4.57
N ASP A 82 -7.70 5.35 -5.52
CA ASP A 82 -9.15 5.28 -5.38
C ASP A 82 -9.61 3.82 -5.15
N CYS A 83 -9.05 2.88 -5.90
CA CYS A 83 -9.40 1.46 -5.76
C CYS A 83 -9.04 0.93 -4.37
N VAL A 84 -7.81 1.19 -3.89
CA VAL A 84 -7.38 0.66 -2.59
C VAL A 84 -8.09 1.35 -1.42
N VAL A 85 -8.39 2.63 -1.52
CA VAL A 85 -9.13 3.35 -0.47
C VAL A 85 -10.57 2.84 -0.40
N GLU A 86 -11.23 2.61 -1.51
CA GLU A 86 -12.57 2.01 -1.53
C GLU A 86 -12.56 0.60 -0.97
N GLU A 87 -11.55 -0.20 -1.29
CA GLU A 87 -11.38 -1.54 -0.71
C GLU A 87 -11.22 -1.48 0.81
N ALA A 88 -10.43 -0.53 1.30
CA ALA A 88 -10.24 -0.33 2.73
C ALA A 88 -11.56 0.04 3.43
N ARG A 89 -12.36 0.91 2.82
CA ARG A 89 -13.68 1.25 3.35
C ARG A 89 -14.60 0.04 3.39
N ALA A 90 -14.65 -0.72 2.30
CA ALA A 90 -15.48 -1.92 2.22
C ALA A 90 -15.10 -2.96 3.26
N CYS A 91 -13.83 -3.04 3.63
CA CYS A 91 -13.32 -3.96 4.65
C CYS A 91 -13.43 -3.43 6.08
N GLY A 92 -13.96 -2.24 6.27
CA GLY A 92 -14.16 -1.66 7.61
C GLY A 92 -12.91 -1.01 8.21
N CYS A 93 -11.91 -0.67 7.39
CA CYS A 93 -10.73 0.05 7.89
C CYS A 93 -11.09 1.46 8.30
N GLY A 94 -10.52 1.94 9.41
CA GLY A 94 -10.66 3.31 9.86
C GLY A 94 -9.60 4.25 9.28
N ALA A 95 -8.55 3.69 8.70
CA ALA A 95 -7.45 4.48 8.11
C ALA A 95 -6.70 3.67 7.07
N VAL A 96 -6.01 4.37 6.18
CA VAL A 96 -5.00 3.81 5.28
C VAL A 96 -3.68 4.51 5.59
N TRP A 97 -2.65 3.73 5.82
CA TRP A 97 -1.31 4.24 6.13
C TRP A 97 -0.33 3.90 5.01
N ILE A 98 0.64 4.77 4.81
CA ILE A 98 1.73 4.53 3.87
C ILE A 98 3.02 5.11 4.41
N THR A 99 4.14 4.41 4.15
CA THR A 99 5.49 4.96 4.29
C THR A 99 5.90 5.48 2.92
N ALA A 100 5.96 6.79 2.75
CA ALA A 100 6.18 7.41 1.45
C ALA A 100 7.63 7.86 1.28
N SER A 101 8.14 7.72 0.05
CA SER A 101 9.37 8.39 -0.37
C SER A 101 9.14 9.89 -0.50
N GLU A 102 10.22 10.68 -0.58
CA GLU A 102 10.10 12.13 -0.75
C GLU A 102 9.25 12.51 -1.98
N MET A 103 9.41 11.80 -3.08
CA MET A 103 8.60 12.03 -4.29
C MET A 103 7.15 11.60 -4.09
N GLY A 104 6.93 10.50 -3.39
CA GLY A 104 5.59 9.99 -3.11
C GLY A 104 4.79 10.89 -2.19
N VAL A 105 5.43 11.59 -1.26
CA VAL A 105 4.76 12.50 -0.32
C VAL A 105 3.91 13.54 -1.05
N LEU A 106 4.39 14.07 -2.17
CA LEU A 106 3.64 15.05 -2.96
C LEU A 106 2.32 14.47 -3.48
N LEU A 107 2.37 13.26 -4.05
CA LEU A 107 1.20 12.57 -4.56
C LEU A 107 0.20 12.28 -3.44
N TYR A 108 0.67 11.69 -2.35
CA TYR A 108 -0.21 11.24 -1.26
C TYR A 108 -0.81 12.42 -0.51
N THR A 109 -0.05 13.47 -0.27
CA THR A 109 -0.55 14.70 0.36
C THR A 109 -1.61 15.37 -0.52
N ALA A 110 -1.38 15.43 -1.83
CA ALA A 110 -2.36 15.96 -2.78
C ALA A 110 -3.64 15.12 -2.82
N TYR A 111 -3.53 13.82 -2.60
CA TYR A 111 -4.68 12.93 -2.53
C TYR A 111 -5.51 13.14 -1.24
N GLY A 112 -4.87 13.55 -0.15
CA GLY A 112 -5.54 13.77 1.13
C GLY A 112 -4.89 13.06 2.32
N PHE A 113 -3.76 12.40 2.11
CA PHE A 113 -3.02 11.80 3.22
C PHE A 113 -2.39 12.89 4.10
N GLU A 114 -2.46 12.70 5.40
CA GLU A 114 -1.90 13.61 6.39
C GLU A 114 -0.66 12.99 7.04
N LYS A 115 0.33 13.83 7.34
CA LYS A 115 1.51 13.37 8.07
C LYS A 115 1.14 13.05 9.51
N ASN A 116 1.59 11.87 9.98
CA ASN A 116 1.48 11.49 11.39
C ASN A 116 2.88 11.32 11.96
N GLY A 117 3.37 12.34 12.67
CA GLY A 117 4.72 12.38 13.22
C GLY A 117 4.94 11.56 14.49
N ARG A 118 3.96 10.76 14.92
CA ARG A 118 4.04 9.97 16.16
C ARG A 118 4.59 8.56 15.95
N PHE A 119 4.86 8.17 14.72
CA PHE A 119 5.39 6.84 14.44
C PHE A 119 6.87 6.78 14.74
N LEU A 120 7.27 5.84 15.62
CA LEU A 120 8.65 5.56 15.97
C LEU A 120 8.97 4.12 15.67
N GLN A 121 10.21 3.85 15.26
CA GLN A 121 10.66 2.50 14.94
C GLN A 121 11.91 2.17 15.73
N TYR A 122 11.93 1.01 16.36
CA TYR A 122 13.13 0.42 16.94
C TYR A 122 13.47 -0.82 16.13
N VAL A 123 14.63 -0.83 15.49
CA VAL A 123 15.06 -1.97 14.65
C VAL A 123 15.73 -3.02 15.54
N LEU A 124 15.26 -4.24 15.42
CA LEU A 124 15.75 -5.38 16.18
C LEU A 124 16.96 -6.06 15.54
#